data_eb10fb532a1248fe5b755bf874997a0e
#
_entry.id   eb10fb532a1248fe5b755bf874997a0e
#
_cell.length_a   1.000
_cell.length_b   1.000
_cell.length_c   1.000
_cell.angle_alpha   90.00
_cell.angle_beta   90.00
_cell.angle_gamma   90.00
#
_symmetry.space_group_name_H-M   'P 1'
#
loop_
_entity.id
_entity.type
_entity.pdbx_description
1 polymer ?
#
loop_
_entity_poly.entity_id
_entity_poly.type
_entity_poly.pdbx_seq_one_letter_code
_entity_poly.pdbx_strand_id
1 'polypeptide(L)'
;MATYNADAIEVLSGLDPARKRPGMYTDTTRPNHLAQEVIDNSVDEALAGHAKSVQVILHQDNSLEVIDDGRGMPVDIHPEEGVPGVELILTKLHAGGKFSNKNYQFSGGLHGVGISVVNALSTRVEVRVKRDANEYRMTFADGFKDSDLEVIGTVGKRNTGTSVHFWPDPKYFDSAKFSVSRLKHVLKAKAVLCPGLSVVFEDKNTGERVEWHFEDGLRSYLTDAVAELPRLPDEPFCGNLEGSKEAVSWALLWLPEGGESVQESYVNLIPTAQGGTHVNGLRQGLLDAMREFCEFRNLLPRGVKLAPEDVWERIAFVLSMKMQEPQFSGQTKERLSSREAAAFVTGVVKDAFSLWLNEHAEIGLQLAELAISNAGRRLKAGKKVERKKITQGPALPGKLADCAGQEPMRAELFLVEGDSAGGSAKQARDKEFQAIMPLRGKILNTWEVDGGEVLASQEVHDIAVAIGVDPGASDLAQLRYGKICILADADSDGLHIATLLCALFVRHFRPLVEAGHVYVAMPPLYRIDLGKEIYYALDEAERDGILERLAAEKKRGKPQVTRFKGLGEMNPLQLRETTMDPNTRRLVQLTLEDATGTLEIMDMLLAKKRAGDRKSWLESKGNLAEVLV
;
A
#
# COMPACT_ATOMS: atom_id res chain seq x y z
N MET A 1 34.23 16.82 23.43
CA MET A 1 32.79 16.50 23.28
C MET A 1 32.13 17.75 22.73
N ALA A 2 31.58 17.69 21.53
CA ALA A 2 30.82 18.81 21.02
C ALA A 2 29.57 18.96 21.90
N THR A 3 29.37 20.14 22.45
CA THR A 3 28.17 20.47 23.24
C THR A 3 26.98 20.52 22.26
N TYR A 4 26.03 19.61 22.42
CA TYR A 4 24.77 19.67 21.70
C TYR A 4 23.96 20.86 22.22
N ASN A 5 23.89 21.92 21.42
CA ASN A 5 23.19 23.15 21.72
C ASN A 5 22.34 23.54 20.50
N ALA A 6 21.58 24.64 20.60
CA ALA A 6 20.72 25.10 19.53
C ALA A 6 21.44 25.35 18.18
N ASP A 7 22.75 25.66 18.21
CA ASP A 7 23.56 25.83 16.99
C ASP A 7 23.78 24.51 16.21
N ALA A 8 23.55 23.36 16.87
CA ALA A 8 23.65 22.06 16.24
C ALA A 8 22.32 21.64 15.53
N ILE A 9 21.27 22.45 15.65
CA ILE A 9 19.98 22.20 14.99
C ILE A 9 20.05 22.79 13.58
N GLU A 10 20.04 21.89 12.58
CA GLU A 10 19.97 22.30 11.17
C GLU A 10 18.52 22.46 10.74
N VAL A 11 18.18 23.63 10.20
CA VAL A 11 16.87 23.92 9.63
C VAL A 11 16.95 23.78 8.12
N LEU A 12 16.22 22.83 7.57
CA LEU A 12 16.17 22.58 6.12
C LEU A 12 15.12 23.53 5.49
N SER A 13 15.44 24.08 4.34
CA SER A 13 14.56 24.99 3.60
C SER A 13 14.43 24.58 2.13
N GLY A 14 13.37 25.04 1.47
CA GLY A 14 13.14 24.78 0.05
C GLY A 14 13.00 23.30 -0.27
N LEU A 15 13.87 22.75 -1.12
CA LEU A 15 13.88 21.35 -1.56
C LEU A 15 14.88 20.46 -0.79
N ASP A 16 15.61 21.02 0.16
CA ASP A 16 16.61 20.28 0.95
C ASP A 16 16.03 19.09 1.74
N PRO A 17 14.82 19.18 2.32
CA PRO A 17 14.20 18.03 2.97
C PRO A 17 14.07 16.82 2.05
N ALA A 18 13.62 17.04 0.81
CA ALA A 18 13.46 15.96 -0.17
C ALA A 18 14.80 15.36 -0.61
N ARG A 19 15.85 16.17 -0.69
CA ARG A 19 17.19 15.72 -1.05
C ARG A 19 17.92 14.96 0.05
N LYS A 20 17.75 15.43 1.30
CA LYS A 20 18.39 14.79 2.46
C LYS A 20 17.70 13.48 2.83
N ARG A 21 16.38 13.39 2.62
CA ARG A 21 15.57 12.21 2.97
C ARG A 21 14.60 11.84 1.86
N PRO A 22 15.08 11.40 0.69
CA PRO A 22 14.24 11.12 -0.47
C PRO A 22 13.20 10.04 -0.19
N GLY A 23 13.51 9.04 0.64
CA GLY A 23 12.58 7.97 1.01
C GLY A 23 11.33 8.41 1.79
N MET A 24 11.32 9.65 2.34
CA MET A 24 10.10 10.22 2.93
C MET A 24 9.11 10.73 1.87
N TYR A 25 9.58 11.01 0.65
CA TYR A 25 8.80 11.67 -0.39
C TYR A 25 8.55 10.78 -1.61
N THR A 26 9.40 9.77 -1.83
CA THR A 26 9.33 8.91 -3.01
C THR A 26 9.89 7.51 -2.74
N ASP A 27 9.50 6.54 -3.57
CA ASP A 27 10.18 5.25 -3.64
C ASP A 27 11.56 5.45 -4.26
N THR A 28 12.61 5.07 -3.55
CA THR A 28 14.01 5.24 -3.97
C THR A 28 14.57 4.00 -4.70
N THR A 29 13.79 2.95 -4.86
CA THR A 29 14.25 1.75 -5.60
C THR A 29 14.48 2.06 -7.08
N ARG A 30 13.56 2.83 -7.69
CA ARG A 30 13.60 3.27 -9.09
C ARG A 30 12.90 4.61 -9.26
N PRO A 31 13.22 5.39 -10.32
CA PRO A 31 12.58 6.69 -10.55
C PRO A 31 11.13 6.62 -11.03
N ASN A 32 10.51 5.43 -11.03
CA ASN A 32 9.13 5.22 -11.49
C ASN A 32 8.11 6.08 -10.72
N HIS A 33 8.31 6.28 -9.42
CA HIS A 33 7.41 7.11 -8.64
C HIS A 33 7.49 8.60 -9.02
N LEU A 34 8.68 9.10 -9.40
CA LEU A 34 8.80 10.45 -9.96
C LEU A 34 8.00 10.59 -11.27
N ALA A 35 8.09 9.57 -12.14
CA ALA A 35 7.28 9.55 -13.37
C ALA A 35 5.79 9.56 -13.03
N GLN A 36 5.37 8.79 -12.04
CA GLN A 36 3.97 8.73 -11.61
C GLN A 36 3.46 10.09 -11.13
N GLU A 37 4.24 10.85 -10.36
CA GLU A 37 3.85 12.19 -9.90
C GLU A 37 3.64 13.17 -11.06
N VAL A 38 4.44 13.10 -12.12
CA VAL A 38 4.25 13.92 -13.31
C VAL A 38 3.04 13.47 -14.12
N ILE A 39 2.88 12.16 -14.32
CA ILE A 39 1.74 11.56 -15.01
C ILE A 39 0.44 11.90 -14.27
N ASP A 40 0.41 11.80 -12.94
CA ASP A 40 -0.77 12.09 -12.13
C ASP A 40 -1.20 13.56 -12.28
N ASN A 41 -0.26 14.49 -12.42
CA ASN A 41 -0.59 15.89 -12.67
C ASN A 41 -1.28 16.10 -14.03
N SER A 42 -0.81 15.43 -15.07
CA SER A 42 -1.41 15.49 -16.42
C SER A 42 -2.79 14.79 -16.43
N VAL A 43 -2.92 13.67 -15.72
CA VAL A 43 -4.19 12.93 -15.61
C VAL A 43 -5.21 13.69 -14.73
N ASP A 44 -4.78 14.47 -13.74
CA ASP A 44 -5.67 15.36 -12.98
C ASP A 44 -6.33 16.44 -13.88
N GLU A 45 -5.63 16.92 -14.92
CA GLU A 45 -6.23 17.79 -15.94
C GLU A 45 -7.31 17.04 -16.74
N ALA A 46 -7.10 15.76 -17.06
CA ALA A 46 -8.11 14.93 -17.72
C ALA A 46 -9.31 14.67 -16.80
N LEU A 47 -9.05 14.37 -15.52
CA LEU A 47 -10.10 14.17 -14.51
C LEU A 47 -10.96 15.42 -14.31
N ALA A 48 -10.35 16.61 -14.44
CA ALA A 48 -11.04 17.89 -14.41
C ALA A 48 -11.72 18.26 -15.75
N GLY A 49 -11.63 17.39 -16.77
CA GLY A 49 -12.26 17.58 -18.10
C GLY A 49 -11.49 18.53 -19.04
N HIS A 50 -10.24 18.86 -18.72
CA HIS A 50 -9.44 19.82 -19.49
C HIS A 50 -8.43 19.17 -20.44
N ALA A 51 -8.00 17.93 -20.20
CA ALA A 51 -7.11 17.18 -21.08
C ALA A 51 -7.83 15.98 -21.70
N LYS A 52 -7.44 15.63 -22.93
CA LYS A 52 -7.92 14.44 -23.66
C LYS A 52 -6.79 13.52 -24.07
N SER A 53 -5.55 13.97 -23.95
CA SER A 53 -4.37 13.22 -24.35
C SER A 53 -3.23 13.41 -23.35
N VAL A 54 -2.60 12.30 -22.98
CA VAL A 54 -1.35 12.27 -22.21
C VAL A 54 -0.36 11.40 -22.95
N GLN A 55 0.81 11.94 -23.26
CA GLN A 55 1.90 11.21 -23.89
C GLN A 55 3.09 11.12 -22.95
N VAL A 56 3.66 9.92 -22.82
CA VAL A 56 4.86 9.64 -22.00
C VAL A 56 5.96 9.09 -22.90
N ILE A 57 7.10 9.73 -22.90
CA ILE A 57 8.25 9.39 -23.75
C ILE A 57 9.44 9.04 -22.85
N LEU A 58 9.92 7.81 -22.96
CA LEU A 58 11.18 7.39 -22.37
C LEU A 58 12.31 7.58 -23.40
N HIS A 59 13.21 8.50 -23.11
CA HIS A 59 14.32 8.85 -24.01
C HIS A 59 15.52 7.91 -23.83
N GLN A 60 16.43 7.92 -24.84
CA GLN A 60 17.61 7.06 -24.86
C GLN A 60 18.61 7.35 -23.74
N ASP A 61 18.63 8.57 -23.24
CA ASP A 61 19.46 9.01 -22.10
C ASP A 61 18.84 8.69 -20.74
N ASN A 62 17.78 7.86 -20.71
CA ASN A 62 17.01 7.51 -19.53
C ASN A 62 16.30 8.70 -18.86
N SER A 63 16.07 9.79 -19.58
CA SER A 63 15.14 10.84 -19.18
C SER A 63 13.71 10.49 -19.56
N LEU A 64 12.73 11.11 -18.91
CA LEU A 64 11.32 10.87 -19.18
C LEU A 64 10.60 12.20 -19.38
N GLU A 65 9.79 12.27 -20.45
CA GLU A 65 8.96 13.41 -20.77
C GLU A 65 7.49 13.03 -20.72
N VAL A 66 6.69 13.86 -20.06
CA VAL A 66 5.23 13.73 -20.01
C VAL A 66 4.60 14.97 -20.62
N ILE A 67 3.72 14.78 -21.57
CA ILE A 67 3.05 15.84 -22.33
C ILE A 67 1.54 15.67 -22.19
N ASP A 68 0.83 16.74 -21.85
CA ASP A 68 -0.63 16.79 -21.86
C ASP A 68 -1.15 17.95 -22.73
N ASP A 69 -2.41 17.86 -23.09
CA ASP A 69 -3.17 18.89 -23.79
C ASP A 69 -4.16 19.65 -22.87
N GLY A 70 -3.85 19.70 -21.57
CA GLY A 70 -4.63 20.39 -20.54
C GLY A 70 -4.56 21.92 -20.64
N ARG A 71 -4.91 22.62 -19.56
CA ARG A 71 -4.92 24.11 -19.52
C ARG A 71 -3.54 24.74 -19.58
N GLY A 72 -2.48 23.98 -19.33
CA GLY A 72 -1.14 24.46 -19.08
C GLY A 72 -0.93 24.98 -17.65
N MET A 73 0.24 24.77 -17.08
CA MET A 73 0.60 25.30 -15.77
C MET A 73 0.46 26.85 -15.72
N PRO A 74 0.16 27.44 -14.53
CA PRO A 74 0.12 28.90 -14.38
C PRO A 74 1.46 29.54 -14.71
N VAL A 75 1.47 30.52 -15.61
CA VAL A 75 2.65 31.28 -16.04
C VAL A 75 2.65 32.71 -15.50
N ASP A 76 1.54 33.15 -14.95
CA ASP A 76 1.37 34.45 -14.31
C ASP A 76 2.16 34.54 -13.01
N ILE A 77 2.48 35.78 -12.60
CA ILE A 77 3.23 36.06 -11.37
C ILE A 77 2.30 35.88 -10.17
N HIS A 78 2.72 35.04 -9.22
CA HIS A 78 1.99 34.87 -7.96
C HIS A 78 2.03 36.15 -7.14
N PRO A 79 0.87 36.67 -6.68
CA PRO A 79 0.79 38.01 -6.09
C PRO A 79 1.59 38.19 -4.79
N GLU A 80 1.75 37.15 -3.97
CA GLU A 80 2.48 37.20 -2.70
C GLU A 80 3.96 36.78 -2.87
N GLU A 81 4.25 35.83 -3.74
CA GLU A 81 5.59 35.24 -3.87
C GLU A 81 6.44 35.96 -4.93
N GLY A 82 5.83 36.72 -5.84
CA GLY A 82 6.51 37.53 -6.84
C GLY A 82 7.22 36.73 -7.95
N VAL A 83 6.95 35.44 -8.07
CA VAL A 83 7.54 34.53 -9.08
C VAL A 83 6.44 33.90 -9.94
N PRO A 84 6.76 33.42 -11.16
CA PRO A 84 5.80 32.69 -11.99
C PRO A 84 5.26 31.45 -11.27
N GLY A 85 3.96 31.12 -11.49
CA GLY A 85 3.33 29.95 -10.89
C GLY A 85 4.10 28.65 -11.16
N VAL A 86 4.63 28.47 -12.37
CA VAL A 86 5.48 27.34 -12.76
C VAL A 86 6.74 27.23 -11.88
N GLU A 87 7.43 28.36 -11.62
CA GLU A 87 8.60 28.39 -10.73
C GLU A 87 8.22 28.00 -9.31
N LEU A 88 7.13 28.57 -8.80
CA LEU A 88 6.64 28.29 -7.46
C LEU A 88 6.35 26.80 -7.23
N ILE A 89 5.63 26.19 -8.16
CA ILE A 89 5.23 24.77 -8.10
C ILE A 89 6.45 23.83 -8.11
N LEU A 90 7.50 24.18 -8.83
CA LEU A 90 8.70 23.34 -8.94
C LEU A 90 9.73 23.56 -7.84
N THR A 91 9.74 24.73 -7.19
CA THR A 91 10.80 25.08 -6.22
C THR A 91 10.36 25.11 -4.78
N LYS A 92 9.05 25.07 -4.50
CA LYS A 92 8.53 25.05 -3.13
C LYS A 92 7.72 23.79 -2.85
N LEU A 93 8.01 23.16 -1.72
CA LEU A 93 7.16 22.10 -1.17
C LEU A 93 5.85 22.71 -0.67
N HIS A 94 4.77 21.95 -0.77
CA HIS A 94 3.43 22.36 -0.36
C HIS A 94 2.89 23.58 -1.12
N ALA A 95 3.31 23.75 -2.37
CA ALA A 95 2.78 24.74 -3.30
C ALA A 95 1.94 24.05 -4.38
N GLY A 96 0.69 24.49 -4.58
CA GLY A 96 -0.15 23.91 -5.63
C GLY A 96 -1.59 24.41 -5.60
N GLY A 97 -2.25 24.37 -6.76
CA GLY A 97 -3.64 24.81 -6.94
C GLY A 97 -4.70 23.77 -6.52
N LYS A 98 -4.30 22.65 -5.92
CA LYS A 98 -5.17 21.51 -5.56
C LYS A 98 -5.57 21.51 -4.08
N PHE A 99 -5.11 22.47 -3.28
CA PHE A 99 -5.50 22.63 -1.87
C PHE A 99 -6.92 23.18 -1.68
N SER A 100 -7.53 23.71 -2.73
CA SER A 100 -8.92 24.16 -2.71
C SER A 100 -9.70 23.45 -3.80
N ASN A 101 -10.93 23.02 -3.49
CA ASN A 101 -11.84 22.35 -4.42
C ASN A 101 -12.38 23.26 -5.53
N LYS A 102 -11.82 24.47 -5.69
CA LYS A 102 -12.28 25.45 -6.69
C LYS A 102 -11.91 25.08 -8.12
N ASN A 103 -10.73 24.47 -8.30
CA ASN A 103 -10.19 24.16 -9.62
C ASN A 103 -10.26 22.67 -9.96
N TYR A 104 -10.29 21.80 -8.94
CA TYR A 104 -10.34 20.35 -9.08
C TYR A 104 -11.32 19.79 -8.05
N GLN A 105 -12.38 19.15 -8.52
CA GLN A 105 -13.34 18.49 -7.64
C GLN A 105 -12.72 17.24 -7.02
N PHE A 106 -11.96 16.49 -7.82
CA PHE A 106 -11.19 15.32 -7.42
C PHE A 106 -9.78 15.45 -7.97
N SER A 107 -8.76 15.08 -7.21
CA SER A 107 -7.38 15.06 -7.68
C SER A 107 -6.57 13.98 -6.98
N GLY A 108 -5.56 13.43 -7.67
CA GLY A 108 -4.56 12.52 -7.11
C GLY A 108 -3.48 13.26 -6.31
N GLY A 109 -3.13 14.48 -6.73
CA GLY A 109 -2.12 15.31 -6.09
C GLY A 109 -2.67 16.06 -4.88
N LEU A 110 -2.53 15.51 -3.67
CA LEU A 110 -3.12 16.05 -2.44
C LEU A 110 -2.16 16.94 -1.63
N HIS A 111 -0.86 16.70 -1.74
CA HIS A 111 0.13 17.27 -0.81
C HIS A 111 0.90 18.47 -1.37
N GLY A 112 0.77 18.75 -2.68
CA GLY A 112 1.50 19.86 -3.34
C GLY A 112 3.03 19.68 -3.31
N VAL A 113 3.49 18.44 -3.28
CA VAL A 113 4.93 18.13 -3.22
C VAL A 113 5.45 17.34 -4.43
N GLY A 114 4.61 16.64 -5.18
CA GLY A 114 5.03 15.68 -6.19
C GLY A 114 6.00 16.26 -7.21
N ILE A 115 5.62 17.33 -7.90
CA ILE A 115 6.46 17.90 -8.97
C ILE A 115 7.71 18.61 -8.42
N SER A 116 7.65 19.18 -7.21
CA SER A 116 8.82 19.78 -6.57
C SER A 116 9.81 18.72 -6.10
N VAL A 117 9.33 17.52 -5.71
CA VAL A 117 10.18 16.35 -5.43
C VAL A 117 10.83 15.83 -6.72
N VAL A 118 10.10 15.79 -7.85
CA VAL A 118 10.71 15.48 -9.17
C VAL A 118 11.87 16.40 -9.47
N ASN A 119 11.69 17.71 -9.27
CA ASN A 119 12.75 18.69 -9.47
C ASN A 119 13.91 18.49 -8.47
N ALA A 120 13.62 18.26 -7.20
CA ALA A 120 14.62 18.04 -6.15
C ALA A 120 15.56 16.84 -6.44
N LEU A 121 15.00 15.77 -7.03
CA LEU A 121 15.69 14.48 -7.25
C LEU A 121 16.11 14.25 -8.70
N SER A 122 16.13 15.33 -9.50
CA SER A 122 16.58 15.32 -10.89
C SER A 122 17.79 16.21 -11.07
N THR A 123 18.72 15.83 -11.94
CA THR A 123 19.84 16.67 -12.36
C THR A 123 19.38 17.83 -13.23
N ARG A 124 18.31 17.63 -13.98
CA ARG A 124 17.71 18.64 -14.85
C ARG A 124 16.20 18.42 -14.95
N VAL A 125 15.45 19.51 -15.01
CA VAL A 125 14.03 19.53 -15.40
C VAL A 125 13.82 20.65 -16.40
N GLU A 126 13.09 20.35 -17.48
CA GLU A 126 12.65 21.31 -18.47
C GLU A 126 11.12 21.29 -18.52
N VAL A 127 10.50 22.44 -18.33
CA VAL A 127 9.05 22.61 -18.42
C VAL A 127 8.73 23.50 -19.60
N ARG A 128 7.81 23.04 -20.44
CA ARG A 128 7.21 23.84 -21.53
C ARG A 128 5.72 23.96 -21.27
N VAL A 129 5.21 25.15 -21.40
CA VAL A 129 3.79 25.45 -21.16
C VAL A 129 3.21 26.17 -22.36
N LYS A 130 2.17 25.60 -22.95
CA LYS A 130 1.36 26.26 -23.99
C LYS A 130 0.14 26.87 -23.32
N ARG A 131 0.10 28.19 -23.26
CA ARG A 131 -0.99 28.93 -22.60
C ARG A 131 -1.08 30.34 -23.17
N ASP A 132 -2.28 30.89 -23.22
CA ASP A 132 -2.55 32.27 -23.65
C ASP A 132 -1.92 32.62 -25.01
N ALA A 133 -2.01 31.69 -25.96
CA ALA A 133 -1.46 31.76 -27.31
C ALA A 133 0.08 31.85 -27.40
N ASN A 134 0.79 31.59 -26.31
CA ASN A 134 2.25 31.53 -26.28
C ASN A 134 2.73 30.13 -25.83
N GLU A 135 3.95 29.81 -26.21
CA GLU A 135 4.70 28.70 -25.68
C GLU A 135 5.83 29.24 -24.80
N TYR A 136 5.82 28.83 -23.56
CA TYR A 136 6.79 29.22 -22.54
C TYR A 136 7.73 28.06 -22.25
N ARG A 137 8.95 28.37 -21.82
CA ARG A 137 9.95 27.41 -21.37
C ARG A 137 10.63 27.91 -20.11
N MET A 138 10.92 26.99 -19.20
CA MET A 138 11.72 27.22 -18.00
C MET A 138 12.54 25.97 -17.71
N THR A 139 13.79 26.15 -17.26
CA THR A 139 14.70 25.04 -16.93
C THR A 139 15.16 25.13 -15.49
N PHE A 140 15.43 23.95 -14.91
CA PHE A 140 15.94 23.79 -13.56
C PHE A 140 17.12 22.82 -13.60
N ALA A 141 18.14 23.11 -12.81
CA ALA A 141 19.33 22.27 -12.64
C ALA A 141 19.52 21.96 -11.16
N ASP A 142 19.69 20.68 -10.82
CA ASP A 142 19.82 20.22 -9.43
C ASP A 142 18.77 20.83 -8.48
N GLY A 143 17.52 20.97 -8.97
CA GLY A 143 16.37 21.50 -8.25
C GLY A 143 16.36 23.03 -8.07
N PHE A 144 17.31 23.75 -8.61
CA PHE A 144 17.34 25.22 -8.61
C PHE A 144 16.91 25.76 -9.96
N LYS A 145 16.38 26.95 -9.99
CA LYS A 145 16.09 27.66 -11.21
C LYS A 145 17.39 27.88 -12.01
N ASP A 146 17.40 27.43 -13.27
CA ASP A 146 18.50 27.59 -14.21
C ASP A 146 18.22 28.69 -15.24
N SER A 147 16.98 28.82 -15.70
CA SER A 147 16.55 29.92 -16.57
C SER A 147 15.32 30.64 -16.04
N ASP A 148 15.11 31.89 -16.43
CA ASP A 148 13.81 32.55 -16.27
C ASP A 148 12.76 31.94 -17.19
N LEU A 149 11.48 32.22 -16.91
CA LEU A 149 10.38 31.82 -17.79
C LEU A 149 10.42 32.65 -19.07
N GLU A 150 10.70 32.02 -20.20
CA GLU A 150 10.86 32.66 -21.50
C GLU A 150 9.71 32.29 -22.43
N VAL A 151 9.26 33.24 -23.26
CA VAL A 151 8.38 32.95 -24.40
C VAL A 151 9.25 32.49 -25.55
N ILE A 152 9.11 31.22 -25.94
CA ILE A 152 9.92 30.60 -27.01
C ILE A 152 9.17 30.53 -28.35
N GLY A 153 7.85 30.75 -28.33
CA GLY A 153 7.04 30.69 -29.54
C GLY A 153 5.60 31.16 -29.31
N THR A 154 4.85 31.19 -30.42
CA THR A 154 3.40 31.45 -30.38
C THR A 154 2.64 30.21 -30.85
N VAL A 155 1.53 29.93 -30.26
CA VAL A 155 0.65 28.80 -30.56
C VAL A 155 -0.78 29.26 -30.79
N GLY A 156 -1.61 28.42 -31.40
CA GLY A 156 -3.03 28.73 -31.52
C GLY A 156 -3.70 28.82 -30.11
N LYS A 157 -4.66 29.75 -29.94
CA LYS A 157 -5.35 29.97 -28.66
C LYS A 157 -5.93 28.72 -28.01
N ARG A 158 -6.28 27.69 -28.82
CA ARG A 158 -6.83 26.41 -28.32
C ARG A 158 -5.74 25.34 -28.12
N ASN A 159 -4.51 25.62 -28.53
CA ASN A 159 -3.39 24.71 -28.34
C ASN A 159 -2.76 25.02 -26.98
N THR A 160 -3.27 24.36 -25.95
CA THR A 160 -2.81 24.49 -24.56
C THR A 160 -2.22 23.17 -24.09
N GLY A 161 -1.46 23.18 -23.00
CA GLY A 161 -0.92 21.96 -22.39
C GLY A 161 0.40 22.20 -21.68
N THR A 162 0.89 21.16 -21.05
CA THR A 162 2.18 21.16 -20.36
C THR A 162 3.04 20.00 -20.86
N SER A 163 4.34 20.24 -20.99
CA SER A 163 5.36 19.19 -21.12
C SER A 163 6.34 19.34 -19.97
N VAL A 164 6.57 18.24 -19.25
CA VAL A 164 7.59 18.15 -18.20
C VAL A 164 8.57 17.07 -18.59
N HIS A 165 9.80 17.47 -18.88
CA HIS A 165 10.91 16.59 -19.21
C HIS A 165 11.93 16.63 -18.07
N PHE A 166 12.26 15.46 -17.47
CA PHE A 166 13.14 15.38 -16.32
C PHE A 166 14.18 14.25 -16.45
N TRP A 167 15.34 14.48 -15.85
CA TRP A 167 16.49 13.57 -15.80
C TRP A 167 16.72 13.15 -14.36
N PRO A 168 16.23 11.96 -13.93
CA PRO A 168 16.44 11.49 -12.56
C PRO A 168 17.93 11.45 -12.19
N ASP A 169 18.28 11.94 -11.01
CA ASP A 169 19.64 11.89 -10.53
C ASP A 169 19.94 10.48 -9.97
N PRO A 170 20.87 9.73 -10.59
CA PRO A 170 21.18 8.35 -10.19
C PRO A 170 21.53 8.16 -8.72
N LYS A 171 22.06 9.19 -8.07
CA LYS A 171 22.52 9.10 -6.66
C LYS A 171 21.39 8.84 -5.66
N TYR A 172 20.14 9.09 -6.04
CA TYR A 172 18.98 8.92 -5.16
C TYR A 172 18.27 7.59 -5.30
N PHE A 173 18.63 6.76 -6.28
CA PHE A 173 17.92 5.53 -6.62
C PHE A 173 18.83 4.30 -6.58
N ASP A 174 18.31 3.18 -6.10
CA ASP A 174 19.02 1.90 -6.14
C ASP A 174 19.29 1.45 -7.58
N SER A 175 18.35 1.70 -8.48
CA SER A 175 18.51 1.57 -9.92
C SER A 175 18.06 2.85 -10.60
N ALA A 176 18.95 3.48 -11.36
CA ALA A 176 18.62 4.70 -12.12
C ALA A 176 17.67 4.45 -13.29
N LYS A 177 17.44 3.19 -13.69
CA LYS A 177 16.61 2.84 -14.85
C LYS A 177 15.14 2.72 -14.47
N PHE A 178 14.27 3.27 -15.32
CA PHE A 178 12.82 3.04 -15.20
C PHE A 178 12.45 1.57 -15.43
N SER A 179 11.49 1.08 -14.69
CA SER A 179 10.79 -0.17 -15.00
C SER A 179 9.71 0.13 -16.04
N VAL A 180 9.95 -0.27 -17.28
CA VAL A 180 9.04 -0.03 -18.42
C VAL A 180 7.71 -0.78 -18.21
N SER A 181 7.76 -1.99 -17.66
CA SER A 181 6.54 -2.77 -17.36
C SER A 181 5.64 -2.05 -16.35
N ARG A 182 6.22 -1.49 -15.28
CA ARG A 182 5.47 -0.68 -14.30
C ARG A 182 4.90 0.60 -14.92
N LEU A 183 5.66 1.29 -15.79
CA LEU A 183 5.15 2.47 -16.49
C LEU A 183 3.95 2.13 -17.37
N LYS A 184 4.05 1.08 -18.17
CA LYS A 184 2.95 0.62 -19.05
C LYS A 184 1.71 0.23 -18.25
N HIS A 185 1.90 -0.48 -17.13
CA HIS A 185 0.78 -0.87 -16.25
C HIS A 185 0.06 0.36 -15.69
N VAL A 186 0.81 1.32 -15.13
CA VAL A 186 0.24 2.58 -14.61
C VAL A 186 -0.50 3.35 -15.71
N LEU A 187 0.10 3.51 -16.89
CA LEU A 187 -0.49 4.25 -17.99
C LEU A 187 -1.75 3.59 -18.54
N LYS A 188 -1.75 2.27 -18.69
CA LYS A 188 -2.95 1.50 -19.06
C LYS A 188 -4.05 1.70 -18.03
N ALA A 189 -3.73 1.62 -16.73
CA ALA A 189 -4.70 1.86 -15.67
C ALA A 189 -5.29 3.27 -15.74
N LYS A 190 -4.46 4.32 -16.00
CA LYS A 190 -4.96 5.70 -16.15
C LYS A 190 -5.94 5.82 -17.32
N ALA A 191 -5.64 5.21 -18.47
CA ALA A 191 -6.56 5.21 -19.62
C ALA A 191 -7.89 4.50 -19.30
N VAL A 192 -7.84 3.37 -18.58
CA VAL A 192 -9.02 2.62 -18.14
C VAL A 192 -9.88 3.43 -17.18
N LEU A 193 -9.24 4.13 -16.23
CA LEU A 193 -9.93 4.88 -15.16
C LEU A 193 -10.45 6.25 -15.61
N CYS A 194 -10.00 6.73 -16.77
CA CYS A 194 -10.45 7.99 -17.39
C CYS A 194 -11.03 7.69 -18.79
N PRO A 195 -12.29 7.26 -18.91
CA PRO A 195 -12.92 7.01 -20.20
C PRO A 195 -12.79 8.21 -21.15
N GLY A 196 -12.39 7.94 -22.39
CA GLY A 196 -12.16 8.97 -23.40
C GLY A 196 -10.78 9.65 -23.37
N LEU A 197 -9.92 9.32 -22.40
CA LEU A 197 -8.52 9.76 -22.38
C LEU A 197 -7.67 8.87 -23.28
N SER A 198 -6.94 9.47 -24.24
CA SER A 198 -5.88 8.80 -24.99
C SER A 198 -4.56 8.89 -24.22
N VAL A 199 -3.97 7.75 -23.90
CA VAL A 199 -2.68 7.64 -23.22
C VAL A 199 -1.69 6.95 -24.14
N VAL A 200 -0.59 7.64 -24.47
CA VAL A 200 0.45 7.13 -25.38
C VAL A 200 1.76 6.94 -24.61
N PHE A 201 2.37 5.79 -24.77
CA PHE A 201 3.73 5.50 -24.29
C PHE A 201 4.66 5.28 -25.49
N GLU A 202 5.80 5.93 -25.48
CA GLU A 202 6.84 5.78 -26.49
C GLU A 202 8.19 5.50 -25.82
N ASP A 203 8.81 4.36 -26.14
CA ASP A 203 10.16 4.02 -25.71
C ASP A 203 11.14 4.25 -26.86
N LYS A 204 11.95 5.31 -26.77
CA LYS A 204 12.95 5.67 -27.78
C LYS A 204 14.14 4.71 -27.81
N ASN A 205 14.31 3.82 -26.81
CA ASN A 205 15.35 2.81 -26.80
C ASN A 205 15.00 1.63 -27.72
N THR A 206 13.74 1.22 -27.71
CA THR A 206 13.25 0.06 -28.46
C THR A 206 12.49 0.46 -29.73
N GLY A 207 12.07 1.72 -29.84
CA GLY A 207 11.16 2.21 -30.88
C GLY A 207 9.71 1.77 -30.68
N GLU A 208 9.40 1.19 -29.53
CA GLU A 208 8.04 0.75 -29.21
C GLU A 208 7.14 1.96 -28.94
N ARG A 209 5.94 1.92 -29.52
CA ARG A 209 4.87 2.88 -29.25
C ARG A 209 3.58 2.12 -28.95
N VAL A 210 2.98 2.41 -27.82
CA VAL A 210 1.71 1.82 -27.38
C VAL A 210 0.73 2.93 -27.08
N GLU A 211 -0.52 2.76 -27.50
CA GLU A 211 -1.61 3.69 -27.21
C GLU A 211 -2.77 2.96 -26.58
N TRP A 212 -3.34 3.53 -25.53
CA TRP A 212 -4.52 3.05 -24.84
C TRP A 212 -5.61 4.12 -24.88
N HIS A 213 -6.77 3.71 -25.31
CA HIS A 213 -7.97 4.53 -25.31
C HIS A 213 -9.18 3.63 -25.06
N PHE A 214 -9.95 3.93 -24.04
CA PHE A 214 -11.12 3.15 -23.64
C PHE A 214 -12.33 4.06 -23.50
N GLU A 215 -13.46 3.66 -24.10
CA GLU A 215 -14.74 4.34 -23.91
C GLU A 215 -15.52 3.75 -22.73
N ASP A 216 -15.48 2.42 -22.56
CA ASP A 216 -16.04 1.67 -21.43
C ASP A 216 -14.91 0.96 -20.65
N GLY A 217 -14.10 1.78 -19.94
CA GLY A 217 -12.77 1.41 -19.45
C GLY A 217 -12.74 0.21 -18.52
N LEU A 218 -13.52 0.21 -17.43
CA LEU A 218 -13.42 -0.84 -16.40
C LEU A 218 -13.93 -2.19 -16.89
N ARG A 219 -15.03 -2.18 -17.67
CA ARG A 219 -15.63 -3.41 -18.23
C ARG A 219 -14.66 -4.10 -19.18
N SER A 220 -14.21 -3.37 -20.21
CA SER A 220 -13.29 -3.89 -21.20
C SER A 220 -12.00 -4.40 -20.57
N TYR A 221 -11.43 -3.61 -19.66
CA TYR A 221 -10.19 -3.97 -18.96
C TYR A 221 -10.32 -5.29 -18.20
N LEU A 222 -11.39 -5.43 -17.39
CA LEU A 222 -11.60 -6.65 -16.61
C LEU A 222 -11.91 -7.85 -17.53
N THR A 223 -12.73 -7.65 -18.56
CA THR A 223 -13.06 -8.70 -19.51
C THR A 223 -11.83 -9.22 -20.26
N ASP A 224 -10.96 -8.31 -20.72
CA ASP A 224 -9.72 -8.68 -21.41
C ASP A 224 -8.74 -9.40 -20.48
N ALA A 225 -8.65 -8.94 -19.24
CA ALA A 225 -7.71 -9.51 -18.26
C ALA A 225 -8.06 -10.96 -17.85
N VAL A 226 -9.33 -11.36 -17.99
CA VAL A 226 -9.80 -12.72 -17.66
C VAL A 226 -10.39 -13.44 -18.87
N ALA A 227 -10.04 -13.03 -20.10
CA ALA A 227 -10.68 -13.49 -21.33
C ALA A 227 -10.65 -15.02 -21.53
N GLU A 228 -9.58 -15.67 -21.09
CA GLU A 228 -9.37 -17.12 -21.24
C GLU A 228 -9.92 -17.94 -20.07
N LEU A 229 -10.50 -17.29 -19.04
CA LEU A 229 -10.96 -17.97 -17.83
C LEU A 229 -12.50 -18.13 -17.84
N PRO A 230 -13.03 -19.28 -17.39
CA PRO A 230 -14.44 -19.43 -17.08
C PRO A 230 -14.88 -18.40 -16.04
N ARG A 231 -15.90 -17.62 -16.36
CA ARG A 231 -16.34 -16.48 -15.56
C ARG A 231 -17.85 -16.48 -15.33
N LEU A 232 -18.27 -15.86 -14.25
CA LEU A 232 -19.67 -15.71 -13.86
C LEU A 232 -19.88 -14.32 -13.25
N PRO A 233 -20.73 -13.48 -13.84
CA PRO A 233 -21.41 -13.63 -15.14
C PRO A 233 -20.45 -13.54 -16.33
N ASP A 234 -20.93 -13.84 -17.53
CA ASP A 234 -20.15 -13.68 -18.77
C ASP A 234 -19.75 -12.21 -18.98
N GLU A 235 -20.68 -11.29 -18.73
CA GLU A 235 -20.43 -9.84 -18.72
C GLU A 235 -20.28 -9.34 -17.28
N PRO A 236 -19.24 -8.59 -16.95
CA PRO A 236 -19.03 -8.09 -15.60
C PRO A 236 -20.21 -7.29 -15.06
N PHE A 237 -20.53 -7.46 -13.78
CA PHE A 237 -21.41 -6.54 -13.08
C PHE A 237 -20.70 -5.19 -12.91
N CYS A 238 -21.17 -4.20 -13.65
CA CYS A 238 -20.63 -2.84 -13.65
C CYS A 238 -21.60 -1.88 -13.02
N GLY A 239 -21.06 -0.84 -12.40
CA GLY A 239 -21.84 0.28 -11.91
C GLY A 239 -21.02 1.55 -11.82
N ASN A 240 -21.72 2.67 -11.85
CA ASN A 240 -21.18 3.99 -11.65
C ASN A 240 -22.22 4.83 -10.91
N LEU A 241 -21.80 5.46 -9.83
CA LEU A 241 -22.63 6.43 -9.11
C LEU A 241 -21.80 7.66 -8.72
N GLU A 242 -22.33 8.82 -9.04
CA GLU A 242 -21.76 10.11 -8.63
C GLU A 242 -22.62 10.71 -7.53
N GLY A 243 -22.00 10.93 -6.36
CA GLY A 243 -22.55 11.70 -5.26
C GLY A 243 -22.04 13.15 -5.29
N SER A 244 -22.38 13.92 -4.27
CA SER A 244 -21.96 15.32 -4.19
C SER A 244 -20.47 15.53 -3.86
N LYS A 245 -19.85 14.58 -3.16
CA LYS A 245 -18.45 14.62 -2.70
C LYS A 245 -17.67 13.37 -3.06
N GLU A 246 -18.36 12.29 -3.40
CA GLU A 246 -17.80 11.01 -3.73
C GLU A 246 -18.40 10.48 -5.02
N ALA A 247 -17.61 9.73 -5.78
CA ALA A 247 -18.09 8.93 -6.90
C ALA A 247 -17.42 7.57 -6.85
N VAL A 248 -18.14 6.55 -7.28
CA VAL A 248 -17.61 5.18 -7.34
C VAL A 248 -18.01 4.51 -8.64
N SER A 249 -17.05 3.83 -9.26
CA SER A 249 -17.26 3.00 -10.44
C SER A 249 -16.62 1.64 -10.19
N TRP A 250 -17.26 0.59 -10.66
CA TRP A 250 -16.74 -0.77 -10.51
C TRP A 250 -17.09 -1.64 -11.70
N ALA A 251 -16.25 -2.64 -11.90
CA ALA A 251 -16.52 -3.82 -12.70
C ALA A 251 -16.09 -5.03 -11.91
N LEU A 252 -16.91 -6.06 -11.82
CA LEU A 252 -16.57 -7.27 -11.09
C LEU A 252 -17.29 -8.50 -11.66
N LEU A 253 -16.66 -9.66 -11.45
CA LEU A 253 -17.18 -10.99 -11.78
C LEU A 253 -16.52 -12.04 -10.89
N TRP A 254 -16.95 -13.27 -10.99
CA TRP A 254 -16.35 -14.40 -10.26
C TRP A 254 -15.74 -15.39 -11.26
N LEU A 255 -14.68 -16.08 -10.81
CA LEU A 255 -13.95 -17.13 -11.53
C LEU A 255 -14.23 -18.49 -10.84
N PRO A 256 -15.33 -19.20 -11.18
CA PRO A 256 -15.76 -20.40 -10.44
C PRO A 256 -14.71 -21.52 -10.39
N GLU A 257 -13.94 -21.68 -11.46
CA GLU A 257 -12.88 -22.68 -11.56
C GLU A 257 -11.54 -22.21 -11.01
N GLY A 258 -11.44 -20.94 -10.61
CA GLY A 258 -10.20 -20.29 -10.20
C GLY A 258 -9.42 -19.75 -11.38
N GLY A 259 -8.19 -19.32 -11.12
CA GLY A 259 -7.29 -18.68 -12.08
C GLY A 259 -6.65 -17.45 -11.47
N GLU A 260 -5.76 -16.82 -12.22
CA GLU A 260 -5.17 -15.55 -11.82
C GLU A 260 -6.24 -14.45 -11.87
N SER A 261 -6.58 -13.90 -10.70
CA SER A 261 -7.65 -12.91 -10.59
C SER A 261 -7.10 -11.50 -10.51
N VAL A 262 -7.69 -10.57 -11.26
CA VAL A 262 -7.44 -9.15 -11.14
C VAL A 262 -8.19 -8.62 -9.92
N GLN A 263 -7.49 -8.02 -8.97
CA GLN A 263 -8.07 -7.38 -7.79
C GLN A 263 -7.43 -6.01 -7.61
N GLU A 264 -7.94 -5.03 -8.32
CA GLU A 264 -7.38 -3.69 -8.35
C GLU A 264 -8.33 -2.67 -7.76
N SER A 265 -7.80 -1.75 -6.98
CA SER A 265 -8.57 -0.63 -6.44
C SER A 265 -7.81 0.68 -6.54
N TYR A 266 -8.55 1.75 -6.75
CA TYR A 266 -8.02 3.08 -7.01
C TYR A 266 -8.82 4.14 -6.25
N VAL A 267 -8.14 5.16 -5.78
CA VAL A 267 -8.75 6.35 -5.18
C VAL A 267 -8.17 7.59 -5.86
N ASN A 268 -9.02 8.41 -6.48
CA ASN A 268 -8.60 9.55 -7.30
C ASN A 268 -7.51 9.13 -8.30
N LEU A 269 -7.71 7.98 -8.95
CA LEU A 269 -6.80 7.34 -9.92
C LEU A 269 -5.44 6.87 -9.36
N ILE A 270 -5.25 6.94 -8.04
CA ILE A 270 -4.05 6.41 -7.38
C ILE A 270 -4.31 4.94 -7.04
N PRO A 271 -3.41 4.01 -7.41
CA PRO A 271 -3.57 2.60 -7.06
C PRO A 271 -3.44 2.41 -5.54
N THR A 272 -4.40 1.69 -4.97
CA THR A 272 -4.40 1.32 -3.55
C THR A 272 -4.11 -0.17 -3.43
N ALA A 273 -2.83 -0.54 -3.59
CA ALA A 273 -2.39 -1.94 -3.62
C ALA A 273 -2.78 -2.74 -2.35
N GLN A 274 -2.90 -2.06 -1.20
CA GLN A 274 -3.34 -2.65 0.05
C GLN A 274 -4.84 -2.43 0.32
N GLY A 275 -5.61 -2.01 -0.69
CA GLY A 275 -7.04 -1.75 -0.59
C GLY A 275 -7.38 -0.61 0.37
N GLY A 276 -8.29 -0.86 1.30
CA GLY A 276 -8.72 0.12 2.29
C GLY A 276 -10.23 0.11 2.52
N THR A 277 -10.73 1.20 3.08
CA THR A 277 -12.14 1.33 3.48
C THR A 277 -13.13 1.20 2.31
N HIS A 278 -12.78 1.67 1.11
CA HIS A 278 -13.59 1.54 -0.10
C HIS A 278 -13.74 0.06 -0.55
N VAL A 279 -12.65 -0.72 -0.50
CA VAL A 279 -12.69 -2.17 -0.81
C VAL A 279 -13.50 -2.92 0.24
N ASN A 280 -13.36 -2.54 1.53
CA ASN A 280 -14.19 -3.10 2.59
C ASN A 280 -15.67 -2.79 2.37
N GLY A 281 -15.97 -1.58 1.89
CA GLY A 281 -17.32 -1.17 1.49
C GLY A 281 -17.90 -2.02 0.36
N LEU A 282 -17.12 -2.25 -0.70
CA LEU A 282 -17.49 -3.14 -1.81
C LEU A 282 -17.81 -4.55 -1.29
N ARG A 283 -16.91 -5.11 -0.47
CA ARG A 283 -17.05 -6.44 0.11
C ARG A 283 -18.32 -6.57 0.97
N GLN A 284 -18.59 -5.56 1.79
CA GLN A 284 -19.78 -5.54 2.66
C GLN A 284 -21.07 -5.37 1.85
N GLY A 285 -21.10 -4.47 0.88
CA GLY A 285 -22.26 -4.24 0.02
C GLY A 285 -22.67 -5.48 -0.76
N LEU A 286 -21.70 -6.18 -1.36
CA LEU A 286 -21.93 -7.45 -2.05
C LEU A 286 -22.49 -8.53 -1.12
N LEU A 287 -21.93 -8.63 0.10
CA LEU A 287 -22.41 -9.59 1.11
C LEU A 287 -23.85 -9.32 1.51
N ASP A 288 -24.18 -8.06 1.81
CA ASP A 288 -25.50 -7.70 2.31
C ASP A 288 -26.56 -7.94 1.25
N ALA A 289 -26.30 -7.56 0.00
CA ALA A 289 -27.20 -7.82 -1.13
C ALA A 289 -27.38 -9.33 -1.38
N MET A 290 -26.30 -10.12 -1.35
CA MET A 290 -26.37 -11.56 -1.54
C MET A 290 -27.15 -12.25 -0.41
N ARG A 291 -26.98 -11.81 0.84
CA ARG A 291 -27.75 -12.31 1.97
C ARG A 291 -29.24 -12.06 1.79
N GLU A 292 -29.62 -10.82 1.48
CA GLU A 292 -31.02 -10.45 1.24
C GLU A 292 -31.63 -11.27 0.08
N PHE A 293 -30.88 -11.46 -1.00
CA PHE A 293 -31.31 -12.27 -2.15
C PHE A 293 -31.54 -13.73 -1.75
N CYS A 294 -30.61 -14.33 -0.99
CA CYS A 294 -30.70 -15.69 -0.52
C CYS A 294 -31.84 -15.88 0.51
N GLU A 295 -32.02 -14.94 1.43
CA GLU A 295 -33.08 -14.98 2.45
C GLU A 295 -34.45 -14.86 1.82
N PHE A 296 -34.65 -13.90 0.89
CA PHE A 296 -35.93 -13.69 0.21
C PHE A 296 -36.39 -14.92 -0.60
N ARG A 297 -35.43 -15.66 -1.17
CA ARG A 297 -35.68 -16.85 -1.98
C ARG A 297 -35.58 -18.16 -1.22
N ASN A 298 -35.31 -18.12 0.10
CA ASN A 298 -35.13 -19.29 0.97
C ASN A 298 -34.05 -20.27 0.46
N LEU A 299 -32.93 -19.75 -0.06
CA LEU A 299 -31.85 -20.56 -0.65
C LEU A 299 -30.87 -21.12 0.39
N LEU A 300 -30.79 -20.51 1.58
CA LEU A 300 -29.81 -20.89 2.60
C LEU A 300 -30.16 -22.22 3.28
N PRO A 301 -29.25 -23.21 3.24
CA PRO A 301 -29.44 -24.42 4.03
C PRO A 301 -29.50 -24.12 5.54
N ARG A 302 -30.16 -24.98 6.32
CA ARG A 302 -30.27 -24.82 7.77
C ARG A 302 -28.88 -24.69 8.43
N GLY A 303 -28.69 -23.63 9.20
CA GLY A 303 -27.46 -23.38 9.94
C GLY A 303 -26.31 -22.78 9.11
N VAL A 304 -26.52 -22.52 7.83
CA VAL A 304 -25.53 -21.81 6.97
C VAL A 304 -25.84 -20.32 7.02
N LYS A 305 -24.79 -19.54 7.37
CA LYS A 305 -24.78 -18.08 7.24
C LYS A 305 -23.63 -17.69 6.33
N LEU A 306 -23.90 -16.87 5.33
CA LEU A 306 -22.86 -16.34 4.46
C LEU A 306 -21.97 -15.39 5.24
N ALA A 307 -20.67 -15.54 5.08
CA ALA A 307 -19.64 -14.63 5.56
C ALA A 307 -19.04 -13.82 4.39
N PRO A 308 -18.34 -12.72 4.65
CA PRO A 308 -17.73 -11.92 3.59
C PRO A 308 -16.84 -12.75 2.66
N GLU A 309 -16.10 -13.72 3.21
CA GLU A 309 -15.19 -14.59 2.46
C GLU A 309 -15.95 -15.44 1.43
N ASP A 310 -17.16 -15.89 1.72
CA ASP A 310 -17.93 -16.80 0.87
C ASP A 310 -18.35 -16.13 -0.43
N VAL A 311 -18.65 -14.83 -0.39
CA VAL A 311 -18.99 -14.02 -1.55
C VAL A 311 -17.74 -13.48 -2.25
N TRP A 312 -16.67 -13.21 -1.47
CA TRP A 312 -15.44 -12.62 -1.96
C TRP A 312 -14.48 -13.64 -2.61
N GLU A 313 -14.64 -14.92 -2.31
CA GLU A 313 -13.76 -15.96 -2.85
C GLU A 313 -13.83 -16.00 -4.38
N ARG A 314 -12.66 -15.94 -5.02
CA ARG A 314 -12.50 -15.98 -6.49
C ARG A 314 -13.13 -14.81 -7.25
N ILE A 315 -13.34 -13.70 -6.57
CA ILE A 315 -13.77 -12.47 -7.24
C ILE A 315 -12.61 -11.87 -8.03
N ALA A 316 -12.90 -11.40 -9.22
CA ALA A 316 -12.05 -10.48 -9.98
C ALA A 316 -12.78 -9.13 -10.03
N PHE A 317 -12.08 -8.04 -9.72
CA PHE A 317 -12.70 -6.72 -9.69
C PHE A 317 -11.71 -5.60 -9.99
N VAL A 318 -12.26 -4.52 -10.52
CA VAL A 318 -11.62 -3.21 -10.57
C VAL A 318 -12.56 -2.21 -9.92
N LEU A 319 -12.08 -1.51 -8.90
CA LEU A 319 -12.85 -0.51 -8.15
C LEU A 319 -12.17 0.85 -8.26
N SER A 320 -12.87 1.84 -8.76
CA SER A 320 -12.39 3.23 -8.81
C SER A 320 -13.28 4.12 -7.96
N MET A 321 -12.70 4.73 -6.95
CA MET A 321 -13.38 5.71 -6.12
C MET A 321 -12.77 7.09 -6.35
N LYS A 322 -13.64 8.11 -6.45
CA LYS A 322 -13.25 9.52 -6.44
C LYS A 322 -13.85 10.15 -5.20
N MET A 323 -13.06 10.88 -4.44
CA MET A 323 -13.54 11.57 -3.24
C MET A 323 -12.74 12.83 -2.96
N GLN A 324 -13.39 13.78 -2.30
CA GLN A 324 -12.72 14.96 -1.78
C GLN A 324 -11.94 14.58 -0.52
N GLU A 325 -10.71 15.10 -0.39
CA GLU A 325 -9.86 14.96 0.80
C GLU A 325 -9.66 13.51 1.30
N PRO A 326 -9.24 12.55 0.43
CA PRO A 326 -9.02 11.18 0.87
C PRO A 326 -7.88 11.11 1.89
N GLN A 327 -8.09 10.30 2.93
CA GLN A 327 -7.08 10.01 3.95
C GLN A 327 -6.44 8.65 3.65
N PHE A 328 -5.12 8.60 3.59
CA PHE A 328 -4.37 7.37 3.34
C PHE A 328 -3.52 6.99 4.56
N SER A 329 -3.22 5.71 4.67
CA SER A 329 -2.25 5.18 5.64
C SER A 329 -0.86 5.28 5.01
N GLY A 330 -0.14 6.39 5.27
CA GLY A 330 1.22 6.62 4.77
C GLY A 330 1.31 7.42 3.46
N GLN A 331 2.52 7.87 3.16
CA GLN A 331 2.82 8.76 2.01
C GLN A 331 2.69 8.05 0.66
N THR A 332 2.93 6.75 0.57
CA THR A 332 2.79 5.96 -0.66
C THR A 332 1.35 5.76 -1.11
N LYS A 333 0.38 6.16 -0.28
CA LYS A 333 -1.07 6.15 -0.57
C LYS A 333 -1.64 4.75 -0.91
N GLU A 334 -0.98 3.69 -0.49
CA GLU A 334 -1.34 2.31 -0.84
C GLU A 334 -2.65 1.83 -0.22
N ARG A 335 -3.12 2.49 0.84
CA ARG A 335 -4.33 2.10 1.57
C ARG A 335 -5.17 3.30 1.97
N LEU A 336 -6.46 3.29 1.57
CA LEU A 336 -7.43 4.30 2.01
C LEU A 336 -7.89 4.04 3.44
N SER A 337 -7.95 5.10 4.26
CA SER A 337 -8.40 5.04 5.66
C SER A 337 -9.66 5.88 5.96
N SER A 338 -10.15 6.66 5.00
CA SER A 338 -11.37 7.46 5.14
C SER A 338 -12.59 6.58 5.46
N ARG A 339 -13.23 6.78 6.61
CA ARG A 339 -14.35 5.93 7.09
C ARG A 339 -15.61 6.10 6.25
N GLU A 340 -15.88 7.31 5.80
CA GLU A 340 -17.03 7.66 4.95
C GLU A 340 -17.05 6.88 3.65
N ALA A 341 -15.87 6.59 3.08
CA ALA A 341 -15.74 5.78 1.87
C ALA A 341 -16.37 4.39 2.02
N ALA A 342 -16.19 3.74 3.18
CA ALA A 342 -16.77 2.43 3.43
C ALA A 342 -18.30 2.47 3.42
N ALA A 343 -18.90 3.45 4.12
CA ALA A 343 -20.35 3.58 4.22
C ALA A 343 -20.96 3.92 2.85
N PHE A 344 -20.35 4.86 2.10
CA PHE A 344 -20.81 5.25 0.77
C PHE A 344 -20.78 4.06 -0.19
N VAL A 345 -19.64 3.39 -0.32
CA VAL A 345 -19.50 2.25 -1.25
C VAL A 345 -20.40 1.08 -0.84
N THR A 346 -20.54 0.80 0.49
CA THR A 346 -21.46 -0.25 0.97
C THR A 346 -22.88 0.01 0.51
N GLY A 347 -23.40 1.22 0.73
CA GLY A 347 -24.77 1.56 0.36
C GLY A 347 -25.00 1.46 -1.15
N VAL A 348 -24.15 2.11 -1.93
CA VAL A 348 -24.26 2.15 -3.39
C VAL A 348 -24.19 0.74 -4.01
N VAL A 349 -23.20 -0.04 -3.60
CA VAL A 349 -22.99 -1.39 -4.16
C VAL A 349 -24.10 -2.34 -3.71
N LYS A 350 -24.54 -2.25 -2.45
CA LYS A 350 -25.66 -3.06 -1.95
C LYS A 350 -26.91 -2.82 -2.80
N ASP A 351 -27.30 -1.57 -3.00
CA ASP A 351 -28.52 -1.22 -3.74
C ASP A 351 -28.41 -1.65 -5.22
N ALA A 352 -27.29 -1.32 -5.86
CA ALA A 352 -27.06 -1.68 -7.26
C ALA A 352 -27.02 -3.21 -7.46
N PHE A 353 -26.34 -3.94 -6.58
CA PHE A 353 -26.23 -5.39 -6.71
C PHE A 353 -27.55 -6.10 -6.37
N SER A 354 -28.32 -5.59 -5.40
CA SER A 354 -29.66 -6.12 -5.11
C SER A 354 -30.59 -5.99 -6.31
N LEU A 355 -30.59 -4.84 -6.99
CA LEU A 355 -31.37 -4.65 -8.22
C LEU A 355 -30.90 -5.60 -9.32
N TRP A 356 -29.60 -5.63 -9.58
CA TRP A 356 -28.99 -6.46 -10.62
C TRP A 356 -29.27 -7.96 -10.41
N LEU A 357 -29.16 -8.47 -9.18
CA LEU A 357 -29.48 -9.87 -8.85
C LEU A 357 -30.94 -10.23 -9.13
N ASN A 358 -31.86 -9.29 -8.97
CA ASN A 358 -33.27 -9.51 -9.25
C ASN A 358 -33.60 -9.41 -10.74
N GLU A 359 -32.93 -8.53 -11.49
CA GLU A 359 -33.03 -8.42 -12.94
C GLU A 359 -32.44 -9.64 -13.66
N HIS A 360 -31.34 -10.20 -13.11
CA HIS A 360 -30.60 -11.34 -13.65
C HIS A 360 -30.77 -12.57 -12.74
N ALA A 361 -32.00 -12.94 -12.44
CA ALA A 361 -32.32 -13.93 -11.40
C ALA A 361 -31.61 -15.29 -11.60
N GLU A 362 -31.44 -15.76 -12.84
CA GLU A 362 -30.73 -17.02 -13.14
C GLU A 362 -29.23 -16.94 -12.74
N ILE A 363 -28.58 -15.82 -13.09
CA ILE A 363 -27.18 -15.58 -12.70
C ILE A 363 -27.08 -15.40 -11.19
N GLY A 364 -28.05 -14.68 -10.59
CA GLY A 364 -28.14 -14.50 -9.15
C GLY A 364 -28.22 -15.83 -8.39
N LEU A 365 -28.98 -16.81 -8.92
CA LEU A 365 -29.05 -18.15 -8.36
C LEU A 365 -27.70 -18.89 -8.46
N GLN A 366 -27.02 -18.81 -9.59
CA GLN A 366 -25.69 -19.41 -9.76
C GLN A 366 -24.66 -18.80 -8.80
N LEU A 367 -24.68 -17.48 -8.63
CA LEU A 367 -23.81 -16.79 -7.66
C LEU A 367 -24.15 -17.18 -6.21
N ALA A 368 -25.43 -17.31 -5.89
CA ALA A 368 -25.86 -17.78 -4.57
C ALA A 368 -25.40 -19.22 -4.32
N GLU A 369 -25.51 -20.12 -5.30
CA GLU A 369 -24.99 -21.49 -5.21
C GLU A 369 -23.49 -21.51 -5.01
N LEU A 370 -22.74 -20.67 -5.72
CA LEU A 370 -21.29 -20.52 -5.55
C LEU A 370 -20.96 -20.07 -4.12
N ALA A 371 -21.62 -19.01 -3.62
CA ALA A 371 -21.41 -18.50 -2.27
C ALA A 371 -21.79 -19.52 -1.18
N ILE A 372 -22.90 -20.25 -1.36
CA ILE A 372 -23.34 -21.32 -0.45
C ILE A 372 -22.36 -22.49 -0.48
N SER A 373 -21.83 -22.86 -1.66
CA SER A 373 -20.79 -23.88 -1.79
C SER A 373 -19.52 -23.48 -1.05
N ASN A 374 -19.08 -22.21 -1.19
CA ASN A 374 -17.94 -21.65 -0.48
C ASN A 374 -18.16 -21.70 1.05
N ALA A 375 -19.34 -21.27 1.52
CA ALA A 375 -19.74 -21.38 2.93
C ALA A 375 -19.73 -22.84 3.41
N GLY A 376 -20.23 -23.77 2.60
CA GLY A 376 -20.20 -25.20 2.87
C GLY A 376 -18.77 -25.74 2.98
N ARG A 377 -17.85 -25.33 2.09
CA ARG A 377 -16.42 -25.68 2.17
C ARG A 377 -15.78 -25.11 3.41
N ARG A 378 -16.00 -23.83 3.72
CA ARG A 378 -15.51 -23.14 4.93
C ARG A 378 -16.01 -23.87 6.20
N LEU A 379 -17.31 -24.17 6.29
CA LEU A 379 -17.90 -24.87 7.43
C LEU A 379 -17.41 -26.33 7.55
N LYS A 380 -17.20 -27.02 6.41
CA LYS A 380 -16.62 -28.37 6.40
C LYS A 380 -15.14 -28.35 6.77
N ALA A 381 -14.37 -27.37 6.31
CA ALA A 381 -12.98 -27.16 6.71
C ALA A 381 -12.89 -26.87 8.21
N GLY A 382 -13.78 -26.00 8.74
CA GLY A 382 -13.90 -25.77 10.17
C GLY A 382 -14.30 -27.01 10.97
N LYS A 383 -15.14 -27.90 10.40
CA LYS A 383 -15.51 -29.18 11.07
C LYS A 383 -14.46 -30.28 10.92
N LYS A 384 -13.71 -30.30 9.81
CA LYS A 384 -12.64 -31.29 9.57
C LYS A 384 -11.35 -30.98 10.33
N VAL A 385 -11.14 -29.76 10.71
CA VAL A 385 -10.03 -29.34 11.53
C VAL A 385 -10.54 -29.05 12.94
N GLU A 386 -11.18 -30.04 13.60
CA GLU A 386 -10.94 -30.17 15.02
C GLU A 386 -9.42 -30.27 15.16
N ARG A 387 -8.81 -29.29 15.83
CA ARG A 387 -7.41 -29.43 16.26
C ARG A 387 -7.34 -30.82 16.92
N LYS A 388 -6.76 -31.80 16.21
CA LYS A 388 -6.51 -33.09 16.81
C LYS A 388 -5.82 -32.80 18.14
N LYS A 389 -6.50 -33.07 19.26
CA LYS A 389 -5.83 -33.17 20.55
C LYS A 389 -4.64 -34.05 20.25
N ILE A 390 -3.43 -33.52 20.44
CA ILE A 390 -2.20 -34.25 20.16
C ILE A 390 -2.14 -35.39 21.17
N THR A 391 -2.76 -36.50 20.82
CA THR A 391 -2.69 -37.75 21.59
C THR A 391 -1.54 -38.64 21.10
N GLN A 392 -0.94 -38.30 19.96
CA GLN A 392 0.20 -39.02 19.37
C GLN A 392 1.08 -38.06 18.54
N GLY A 393 1.75 -37.09 19.17
CA GLY A 393 2.71 -36.15 18.56
C GLY A 393 3.56 -35.47 19.61
N PRO A 394 4.58 -34.66 19.24
CA PRO A 394 5.35 -33.91 20.23
C PRO A 394 4.43 -33.00 21.03
N ALA A 395 4.60 -32.97 22.35
CA ALA A 395 3.85 -32.07 23.22
C ALA A 395 4.08 -30.63 22.80
N LEU A 396 3.03 -29.79 22.80
CA LEU A 396 3.15 -28.37 22.52
C LEU A 396 4.16 -27.71 23.46
N PRO A 397 4.96 -26.73 22.98
CA PRO A 397 5.94 -26.06 23.81
C PRO A 397 5.29 -25.48 25.08
N GLY A 398 5.86 -25.77 26.25
CA GLY A 398 5.30 -25.30 27.54
C GLY A 398 5.21 -23.78 27.70
N LYS A 399 5.99 -23.04 26.89
CA LYS A 399 5.95 -21.57 26.83
C LYS A 399 4.80 -21.02 25.96
N LEU A 400 4.18 -21.84 25.10
CA LEU A 400 3.06 -21.45 24.27
C LEU A 400 1.80 -21.26 25.12
N ALA A 401 1.22 -20.07 25.06
CA ALA A 401 -0.13 -19.81 25.56
C ALA A 401 -1.10 -19.90 24.38
N ASP A 402 -1.64 -21.08 24.15
CA ASP A 402 -2.53 -21.37 23.01
C ASP A 402 -3.88 -20.68 23.12
N CYS A 403 -4.59 -20.50 22.01
CA CYS A 403 -5.96 -19.99 21.98
C CYS A 403 -6.98 -21.13 22.08
N ALA A 404 -8.21 -20.78 22.52
CA ALA A 404 -9.29 -21.74 22.73
C ALA A 404 -10.00 -22.15 21.44
N GLY A 405 -10.06 -21.24 20.46
CA GLY A 405 -10.76 -21.45 19.18
C GLY A 405 -10.13 -22.57 18.36
N GLN A 406 -10.97 -23.27 17.60
CA GLN A 406 -10.57 -24.48 16.85
C GLN A 406 -10.45 -24.25 15.34
N GLU A 407 -10.66 -23.01 14.88
CA GLU A 407 -10.55 -22.63 13.47
C GLU A 407 -9.13 -22.14 13.15
N PRO A 408 -8.27 -22.94 12.47
CA PRO A 408 -6.89 -22.55 12.22
C PRO A 408 -6.77 -21.25 11.42
N MET A 409 -7.64 -21.05 10.43
CA MET A 409 -7.58 -19.85 9.56
C MET A 409 -7.99 -18.57 10.28
N ARG A 410 -8.71 -18.66 11.39
CA ARG A 410 -9.03 -17.53 12.27
C ARG A 410 -8.00 -17.35 13.36
N ALA A 411 -7.31 -18.43 13.74
CA ALA A 411 -6.34 -18.41 14.81
C ALA A 411 -5.07 -17.66 14.40
N GLU A 412 -4.49 -16.93 15.33
CA GLU A 412 -3.29 -16.12 15.14
C GLU A 412 -2.24 -16.51 16.19
N LEU A 413 -1.00 -16.66 15.76
CA LEU A 413 0.14 -16.90 16.65
C LEU A 413 1.04 -15.66 16.66
N PHE A 414 1.25 -15.07 17.82
CA PHE A 414 2.24 -14.01 18.01
C PHE A 414 3.53 -14.61 18.57
N LEU A 415 4.59 -14.50 17.80
CA LEU A 415 5.97 -14.77 18.23
C LEU A 415 6.51 -13.49 18.86
N VAL A 416 6.64 -13.47 20.19
CA VAL A 416 6.91 -12.25 20.96
C VAL A 416 8.33 -12.29 21.51
N GLU A 417 9.07 -11.20 21.35
CA GLU A 417 10.40 -11.05 21.91
C GLU A 417 10.37 -10.98 23.44
N GLY A 418 11.06 -11.93 24.08
CA GLY A 418 11.28 -11.96 25.52
C GLY A 418 10.10 -12.37 26.38
N ASP A 419 10.39 -12.80 27.60
CA ASP A 419 9.38 -13.24 28.56
C ASP A 419 8.56 -12.09 29.15
N SER A 420 9.14 -10.87 29.25
CA SER A 420 8.44 -9.69 29.80
C SER A 420 7.33 -9.23 28.84
N ALA A 421 7.66 -8.97 27.58
CA ALA A 421 6.67 -8.60 26.57
C ALA A 421 5.69 -9.74 26.31
N GLY A 422 6.15 -11.00 26.35
CA GLY A 422 5.30 -12.19 26.30
C GLY A 422 4.28 -12.25 27.43
N GLY A 423 4.63 -11.78 28.62
CA GLY A 423 3.72 -11.65 29.77
C GLY A 423 2.60 -10.63 29.53
N SER A 424 2.96 -9.43 29.06
CA SER A 424 2.00 -8.39 28.66
C SER A 424 1.10 -8.85 27.52
N ALA A 425 1.67 -9.48 26.49
CA ALA A 425 0.91 -10.01 25.35
C ALA A 425 -0.07 -11.13 25.74
N LYS A 426 0.32 -12.02 26.66
CA LYS A 426 -0.59 -13.05 27.21
C LYS A 426 -1.80 -12.46 27.91
N GLN A 427 -1.66 -11.29 28.55
CA GLN A 427 -2.77 -10.58 29.20
C GLN A 427 -3.59 -9.76 28.19
N ALA A 428 -2.93 -9.20 27.17
CA ALA A 428 -3.54 -8.36 26.14
C ALA A 428 -4.40 -9.14 25.13
N ARG A 429 -4.04 -10.39 24.84
CA ARG A 429 -4.61 -11.20 23.75
C ARG A 429 -6.10 -11.48 23.89
N ASP A 430 -6.76 -11.69 22.78
CA ASP A 430 -8.03 -12.39 22.73
C ASP A 430 -7.77 -13.91 22.86
N LYS A 431 -8.21 -14.50 23.98
CA LYS A 431 -7.97 -15.92 24.28
C LYS A 431 -8.70 -16.86 23.34
N GLU A 432 -9.71 -16.37 22.63
CA GLU A 432 -10.50 -17.19 21.72
C GLU A 432 -9.69 -17.55 20.46
N PHE A 433 -8.98 -16.60 19.87
CA PHE A 433 -8.29 -16.83 18.58
C PHE A 433 -6.81 -16.42 18.56
N GLN A 434 -6.27 -15.79 19.61
CA GLN A 434 -4.87 -15.36 19.64
C GLN A 434 -4.05 -16.22 20.60
N ALA A 435 -2.97 -16.81 20.08
CA ALA A 435 -1.96 -17.54 20.81
C ALA A 435 -0.68 -16.71 20.94
N ILE A 436 0.05 -16.86 22.04
CA ILE A 436 1.29 -16.16 22.33
C ILE A 436 2.40 -17.17 22.60
N MET A 437 3.52 -17.01 21.91
CA MET A 437 4.73 -17.76 22.15
C MET A 437 5.92 -16.80 22.37
N PRO A 438 6.37 -16.62 23.61
CA PRO A 438 7.56 -15.83 23.86
C PRO A 438 8.83 -16.55 23.38
N LEU A 439 9.73 -15.80 22.79
CA LEU A 439 11.05 -16.26 22.33
C LEU A 439 12.12 -15.86 23.35
N ARG A 440 13.04 -16.75 23.66
CA ARG A 440 14.13 -16.49 24.59
C ARG A 440 15.37 -15.99 23.86
N GLY A 441 15.46 -14.66 23.72
CA GLY A 441 16.58 -14.01 23.06
C GLY A 441 16.59 -14.17 21.54
N LYS A 442 17.75 -13.89 20.93
CA LYS A 442 17.93 -13.99 19.48
C LYS A 442 17.90 -15.45 19.03
N ILE A 443 17.08 -15.75 18.05
CA ILE A 443 17.07 -17.07 17.44
C ILE A 443 18.36 -17.31 16.64
N LEU A 444 18.66 -18.58 16.37
CA LEU A 444 19.76 -18.95 15.50
C LEU A 444 19.62 -18.25 14.13
N ASN A 445 20.73 -17.71 13.61
CA ASN A 445 20.76 -17.32 12.20
C ASN A 445 20.72 -18.58 11.33
N THR A 446 19.55 -18.86 10.79
CA THR A 446 19.26 -20.08 10.03
C THR A 446 19.58 -19.94 8.55
N TRP A 447 20.11 -18.79 8.10
CA TRP A 447 20.28 -18.50 6.67
C TRP A 447 21.26 -19.47 5.97
N GLU A 448 22.33 -19.85 6.66
CA GLU A 448 23.34 -20.80 6.14
C GLU A 448 23.17 -22.24 6.71
N VAL A 449 22.05 -22.54 7.38
CA VAL A 449 21.79 -23.84 8.00
C VAL A 449 20.86 -24.66 7.11
N ASP A 450 21.14 -25.94 6.92
CA ASP A 450 20.28 -26.85 6.14
C ASP A 450 19.00 -27.21 6.90
N GLY A 451 17.91 -27.48 6.15
CA GLY A 451 16.59 -27.73 6.73
C GLY A 451 16.52 -28.88 7.73
N GLY A 452 17.39 -29.88 7.60
CA GLY A 452 17.50 -30.99 8.55
C GLY A 452 18.18 -30.61 9.88
N GLU A 453 19.11 -29.65 9.84
CA GLU A 453 19.88 -29.21 11.01
C GLU A 453 19.21 -28.05 11.76
N VAL A 454 18.32 -27.32 11.09
CA VAL A 454 17.69 -26.13 11.68
C VAL A 454 16.84 -26.48 12.91
N LEU A 455 16.27 -27.68 12.95
CA LEU A 455 15.49 -28.20 14.09
C LEU A 455 16.34 -28.57 15.32
N ALA A 456 17.67 -28.58 15.21
CA ALA A 456 18.56 -28.71 16.37
C ALA A 456 18.49 -27.48 17.30
N SER A 457 18.05 -26.34 16.79
CA SER A 457 17.71 -25.17 17.60
C SER A 457 16.37 -25.38 18.31
N GLN A 458 16.36 -25.37 19.64
CA GLN A 458 15.14 -25.55 20.43
C GLN A 458 14.07 -24.50 20.10
N GLU A 459 14.46 -23.23 19.85
CA GLU A 459 13.52 -22.19 19.48
C GLU A 459 12.86 -22.44 18.13
N VAL A 460 13.60 -22.90 17.13
CA VAL A 460 13.07 -23.24 15.80
C VAL A 460 12.19 -24.48 15.87
N HIS A 461 12.63 -25.49 16.64
CA HIS A 461 11.82 -26.69 16.90
C HIS A 461 10.48 -26.33 17.55
N ASP A 462 10.50 -25.48 18.59
CA ASP A 462 9.29 -25.03 19.28
C ASP A 462 8.36 -24.27 18.33
N ILE A 463 8.92 -23.41 17.43
CA ILE A 463 8.14 -22.71 16.40
C ILE A 463 7.49 -23.73 15.46
N ALA A 464 8.23 -24.67 14.91
CA ALA A 464 7.72 -25.69 14.00
C ALA A 464 6.58 -26.51 14.63
N VAL A 465 6.77 -26.97 15.86
CA VAL A 465 5.74 -27.69 16.64
C VAL A 465 4.52 -26.81 16.90
N ALA A 466 4.71 -25.55 17.28
CA ALA A 466 3.60 -24.63 17.53
C ALA A 466 2.77 -24.38 16.26
N ILE A 467 3.40 -24.11 15.13
CA ILE A 467 2.70 -23.82 13.87
C ILE A 467 2.13 -25.09 13.20
N GLY A 468 2.68 -26.29 13.54
CA GLY A 468 2.26 -27.56 12.96
C GLY A 468 2.78 -27.82 11.55
N VAL A 469 3.90 -27.18 11.15
CA VAL A 469 4.53 -27.32 9.83
C VAL A 469 6.03 -27.53 10.03
N ASP A 470 6.59 -28.54 9.37
CA ASP A 470 8.01 -28.81 9.41
C ASP A 470 8.80 -27.92 8.42
N PRO A 471 10.06 -27.55 8.73
CA PRO A 471 10.92 -26.84 7.80
C PRO A 471 11.06 -27.59 6.47
N GLY A 472 10.88 -26.87 5.35
CA GLY A 472 10.95 -27.43 4.00
C GLY A 472 9.70 -28.18 3.55
N ALA A 473 8.67 -28.33 4.40
CA ALA A 473 7.40 -28.94 4.00
C ALA A 473 6.64 -28.05 3.03
N SER A 474 6.10 -28.64 1.96
CA SER A 474 5.21 -27.98 0.99
C SER A 474 3.73 -28.08 1.37
N ASP A 475 3.38 -29.05 2.22
CA ASP A 475 2.00 -29.28 2.68
C ASP A 475 1.69 -28.47 3.95
N LEU A 476 0.66 -27.65 3.89
CA LEU A 476 0.17 -26.82 4.98
C LEU A 476 -1.09 -27.41 5.67
N ALA A 477 -1.46 -28.65 5.39
CA ALA A 477 -2.67 -29.27 5.93
C ALA A 477 -2.70 -29.36 7.45
N GLN A 478 -1.55 -29.33 8.12
CA GLN A 478 -1.42 -29.36 9.58
C GLN A 478 -1.25 -27.98 10.21
N LEU A 479 -1.31 -26.89 9.39
CA LEU A 479 -1.16 -25.53 9.87
C LEU A 479 -2.19 -25.21 10.98
N ARG A 480 -1.69 -24.70 12.10
CA ARG A 480 -2.51 -24.43 13.31
C ARG A 480 -3.02 -22.99 13.40
N TYR A 481 -2.36 -22.06 12.72
CA TYR A 481 -2.68 -20.63 12.77
C TYR A 481 -2.69 -20.02 11.38
N GLY A 482 -3.78 -19.39 11.02
CA GLY A 482 -3.93 -18.68 9.74
C GLY A 482 -3.08 -17.43 9.63
N LYS A 483 -2.65 -16.88 10.78
CA LYS A 483 -1.67 -15.78 10.81
C LYS A 483 -0.58 -16.05 11.83
N ILE A 484 0.65 -15.83 11.42
CA ILE A 484 1.85 -15.90 12.26
C ILE A 484 2.42 -14.50 12.30
N CYS A 485 2.32 -13.84 13.45
CA CYS A 485 2.69 -12.44 13.63
C CYS A 485 4.01 -12.34 14.41
N ILE A 486 5.03 -11.75 13.81
CA ILE A 486 6.29 -11.44 14.47
C ILE A 486 6.10 -10.15 15.24
N LEU A 487 6.32 -10.17 16.55
CA LEU A 487 6.19 -9.02 17.44
C LEU A 487 7.49 -8.82 18.21
N ALA A 488 8.28 -7.88 17.78
CA ALA A 488 9.57 -7.51 18.33
C ALA A 488 9.57 -6.05 18.78
N ASP A 489 10.51 -5.70 19.67
CA ASP A 489 10.73 -4.33 20.11
C ASP A 489 11.17 -3.45 18.91
N ALA A 490 10.87 -2.17 18.97
CA ALA A 490 11.22 -1.25 17.90
C ALA A 490 12.66 -0.70 18.02
N ASP A 491 13.51 -1.36 18.79
CA ASP A 491 14.94 -1.04 18.91
C ASP A 491 15.81 -1.88 17.96
N SER A 492 17.13 -1.65 17.98
CA SER A 492 18.07 -2.36 17.11
C SER A 492 18.11 -3.88 17.34
N ASP A 493 17.87 -4.33 18.57
CA ASP A 493 17.87 -5.74 18.92
C ASP A 493 16.59 -6.43 18.46
N GLY A 494 15.44 -5.77 18.64
CA GLY A 494 14.16 -6.26 18.15
C GLY A 494 14.10 -6.31 16.63
N LEU A 495 14.61 -5.30 15.93
CA LEU A 495 14.73 -5.31 14.46
C LEU A 495 15.61 -6.47 13.98
N HIS A 496 16.68 -6.80 14.70
CA HIS A 496 17.52 -7.95 14.39
C HIS A 496 16.77 -9.26 14.60
N ILE A 497 16.00 -9.41 15.67
CA ILE A 497 15.17 -10.60 15.93
C ILE A 497 14.10 -10.75 14.85
N ALA A 498 13.42 -9.67 14.48
CA ALA A 498 12.44 -9.68 13.39
C ALA A 498 13.08 -10.10 12.06
N THR A 499 14.26 -9.59 11.74
CA THR A 499 15.03 -9.98 10.53
C THR A 499 15.38 -11.47 10.53
N LEU A 500 15.83 -12.01 11.65
CA LEU A 500 16.16 -13.44 11.78
C LEU A 500 14.91 -14.32 11.63
N LEU A 501 13.76 -13.90 12.17
CA LEU A 501 12.49 -14.61 12.00
C LEU A 501 12.00 -14.53 10.55
N CYS A 502 12.05 -13.36 9.91
CA CYS A 502 11.72 -13.24 8.49
C CYS A 502 12.61 -14.17 7.65
N ALA A 503 13.92 -14.21 7.93
CA ALA A 503 14.85 -15.11 7.25
C ALA A 503 14.49 -16.59 7.45
N LEU A 504 14.13 -16.98 8.68
CA LEU A 504 13.67 -18.33 8.99
C LEU A 504 12.46 -18.70 8.13
N PHE A 505 11.45 -17.83 8.07
CA PHE A 505 10.24 -18.11 7.29
C PHE A 505 10.50 -18.13 5.79
N VAL A 506 11.25 -17.17 5.26
CA VAL A 506 11.57 -17.09 3.83
C VAL A 506 12.39 -18.32 3.37
N ARG A 507 13.31 -18.81 4.19
CA ARG A 507 14.20 -19.90 3.80
C ARG A 507 13.64 -21.28 4.09
N HIS A 508 13.04 -21.48 5.26
CA HIS A 508 12.66 -22.81 5.74
C HIS A 508 11.15 -23.06 5.77
N PHE A 509 10.33 -22.02 5.74
CA PHE A 509 8.87 -22.11 5.73
C PHE A 509 8.28 -21.31 4.58
N ARG A 510 8.96 -21.31 3.45
CA ARG A 510 8.60 -20.54 2.27
C ARG A 510 7.13 -20.68 1.84
N PRO A 511 6.50 -21.86 1.84
CA PRO A 511 5.09 -22.01 1.51
C PRO A 511 4.15 -21.21 2.43
N LEU A 512 4.52 -20.95 3.69
CA LEU A 512 3.74 -20.08 4.58
C LEU A 512 3.80 -18.61 4.17
N VAL A 513 4.94 -18.17 3.63
CA VAL A 513 5.10 -16.80 3.12
C VAL A 513 4.33 -16.64 1.83
N GLU A 514 4.48 -17.57 0.88
CA GLU A 514 3.77 -17.57 -0.41
C GLU A 514 2.25 -17.66 -0.24
N ALA A 515 1.77 -18.39 0.75
CA ALA A 515 0.35 -18.48 1.09
C ALA A 515 -0.16 -17.28 1.93
N GLY A 516 0.72 -16.32 2.27
CA GLY A 516 0.33 -15.08 2.95
C GLY A 516 0.03 -15.23 4.43
N HIS A 517 0.61 -16.21 5.11
CA HIS A 517 0.37 -16.49 6.54
C HIS A 517 1.29 -15.74 7.50
N VAL A 518 2.38 -15.11 7.02
CA VAL A 518 3.40 -14.50 7.87
C VAL A 518 3.29 -12.97 7.85
N TYR A 519 3.31 -12.36 9.03
CA TYR A 519 3.17 -10.93 9.23
C TYR A 519 4.18 -10.39 10.23
N VAL A 520 4.57 -9.12 10.08
CA VAL A 520 5.32 -8.36 11.07
C VAL A 520 4.36 -7.35 11.71
N ALA A 521 4.24 -7.40 13.02
CA ALA A 521 3.44 -6.44 13.77
C ALA A 521 4.24 -5.14 13.99
N MET A 522 3.58 -4.02 13.86
CA MET A 522 4.17 -2.68 13.98
C MET A 522 3.65 -2.00 15.25
N PRO A 523 4.28 -2.22 16.41
CA PRO A 523 3.92 -1.51 17.63
C PRO A 523 4.29 -0.02 17.52
N PRO A 524 3.51 0.90 18.12
CA PRO A 524 3.84 2.31 18.10
C PRO A 524 5.04 2.62 19.01
N LEU A 525 5.87 3.56 18.56
CA LEU A 525 6.96 4.13 19.36
C LEU A 525 6.52 5.25 20.28
N TYR A 526 5.45 5.96 19.91
CA TYR A 526 5.00 7.14 20.64
C TYR A 526 3.52 7.04 21.02
N ARG A 527 3.23 7.53 22.24
CA ARG A 527 1.90 7.83 22.72
C ARG A 527 1.79 9.33 22.94
N ILE A 528 0.70 9.93 22.49
CA ILE A 528 0.40 11.36 22.60
C ILE A 528 -0.93 11.48 23.34
N ASP A 529 -0.91 12.05 24.53
CA ASP A 529 -2.08 12.29 25.35
C ASP A 529 -2.48 13.77 25.22
N LEU A 530 -3.73 14.04 24.81
CA LEU A 530 -4.33 15.37 24.78
C LEU A 530 -5.66 15.37 25.52
N GLY A 531 -5.62 15.68 26.80
CA GLY A 531 -6.80 15.60 27.69
C GLY A 531 -7.30 14.17 27.84
N LYS A 532 -8.43 13.85 27.20
CA LYS A 532 -9.00 12.47 27.20
C LYS A 532 -8.70 11.70 25.91
N GLU A 533 -8.15 12.37 24.91
CA GLU A 533 -7.83 11.76 23.62
C GLU A 533 -6.41 11.19 23.67
N ILE A 534 -6.25 10.00 23.12
CA ILE A 534 -4.97 9.29 23.05
C ILE A 534 -4.70 8.99 21.57
N TYR A 535 -3.50 9.30 21.14
CA TYR A 535 -3.02 9.00 19.80
C TYR A 535 -1.75 8.17 19.90
N TYR A 536 -1.51 7.34 18.89
CA TYR A 536 -0.31 6.51 18.81
C TYR A 536 0.37 6.76 17.47
N ALA A 537 1.70 6.82 17.48
CA ALA A 537 2.52 7.01 16.30
C ALA A 537 3.61 5.92 16.22
N LEU A 538 3.84 5.42 15.00
CA LEU A 538 4.84 4.37 14.76
C LEU A 538 6.26 4.92 14.85
N ASP A 539 6.46 6.15 14.38
CA ASP A 539 7.77 6.79 14.26
C ASP A 539 7.69 8.29 14.58
N GLU A 540 8.81 8.97 14.44
CA GLU A 540 8.90 10.41 14.68
C GLU A 540 8.10 11.24 13.68
N ALA A 541 8.07 10.84 12.41
CA ALA A 541 7.38 11.56 11.37
C ALA A 541 5.86 11.52 11.60
N GLU A 542 5.32 10.35 11.97
CA GLU A 542 3.90 10.21 12.31
C GLU A 542 3.55 10.97 13.59
N ARG A 543 4.44 10.94 14.62
CA ARG A 543 4.29 11.76 15.84
C ARG A 543 4.17 13.24 15.50
N ASP A 544 5.09 13.75 14.70
CA ASP A 544 5.15 15.16 14.37
C ASP A 544 3.94 15.56 13.52
N GLY A 545 3.52 14.73 12.57
CA GLY A 545 2.31 14.94 11.80
C GLY A 545 1.04 14.95 12.67
N ILE A 546 0.96 14.11 13.71
CA ILE A 546 -0.15 14.16 14.67
C ILE A 546 -0.12 15.47 15.46
N LEU A 547 1.05 15.89 15.95
CA LEU A 547 1.20 17.14 16.72
C LEU A 547 0.84 18.37 15.88
N GLU A 548 1.27 18.42 14.64
CA GLU A 548 0.92 19.50 13.70
C GLU A 548 -0.59 19.57 13.44
N ARG A 549 -1.22 18.39 13.21
CA ARG A 549 -2.66 18.31 13.05
C ARG A 549 -3.41 18.82 14.28
N LEU A 550 -3.01 18.39 15.48
CA LEU A 550 -3.63 18.83 16.74
C LEU A 550 -3.49 20.35 16.95
N ALA A 551 -2.36 20.91 16.55
CA ALA A 551 -2.12 22.36 16.58
C ALA A 551 -3.02 23.10 15.57
N ALA A 552 -3.16 22.58 14.35
CA ALA A 552 -4.01 23.16 13.30
C ALA A 552 -5.52 23.11 13.68
N GLU A 553 -5.96 22.02 14.31
CA GLU A 553 -7.33 21.86 14.82
C GLU A 553 -7.63 22.77 16.04
N LYS A 554 -6.64 23.52 16.54
CA LYS A 554 -6.74 24.41 17.72
C LYS A 554 -7.36 23.71 18.94
N LYS A 555 -7.10 22.41 19.10
CA LYS A 555 -7.57 21.65 20.26
C LYS A 555 -7.01 22.23 21.56
N ARG A 556 -7.87 22.36 22.59
CA ARG A 556 -7.46 22.89 23.90
C ARG A 556 -6.64 21.85 24.67
N GLY A 557 -5.46 22.26 25.13
CA GLY A 557 -4.57 21.44 25.95
C GLY A 557 -3.15 21.43 25.41
N LYS A 558 -2.20 20.99 26.21
CA LYS A 558 -0.80 20.75 25.80
C LYS A 558 -0.63 19.24 25.57
N PRO A 559 -0.26 18.80 24.38
CA PRO A 559 -0.01 17.39 24.13
C PRO A 559 1.16 16.91 25.01
N GLN A 560 0.99 15.76 25.65
CA GLN A 560 2.04 15.08 26.40
C GLN A 560 2.49 13.87 25.56
N VAL A 561 3.76 13.85 25.16
CA VAL A 561 4.34 12.79 24.34
C VAL A 561 5.13 11.85 25.24
N THR A 562 4.84 10.56 25.15
CA THR A 562 5.59 9.49 25.82
C THR A 562 6.19 8.58 24.77
N ARG A 563 7.49 8.27 24.85
CA ARG A 563 8.16 7.31 23.97
C ARG A 563 8.21 5.96 24.68
N PHE A 564 7.80 4.90 24.00
CA PHE A 564 8.03 3.53 24.43
C PHE A 564 9.43 3.07 24.00
N LYS A 565 10.21 2.51 24.90
CA LYS A 565 11.53 1.94 24.60
C LYS A 565 11.44 0.50 24.12
N GLY A 566 10.34 -0.19 24.49
CA GLY A 566 10.06 -1.54 24.07
C GLY A 566 8.66 -1.99 24.50
N LEU A 567 8.24 -3.16 24.03
CA LEU A 567 6.92 -3.77 24.30
C LEU A 567 6.68 -4.03 25.80
N GLY A 568 7.75 -4.24 26.56
CA GLY A 568 7.69 -4.45 28.01
C GLY A 568 7.24 -3.22 28.81
N GLU A 569 7.33 -2.03 28.23
CA GLU A 569 6.85 -0.77 28.84
C GLU A 569 5.37 -0.50 28.58
N MET A 570 4.78 -1.21 27.61
CA MET A 570 3.36 -1.11 27.31
C MET A 570 2.55 -1.95 28.28
N ASN A 571 1.55 -1.35 28.90
CA ASN A 571 0.62 -2.15 29.67
C ASN A 571 -0.27 -3.01 28.74
N PRO A 572 -0.90 -4.09 29.24
CA PRO A 572 -1.66 -5.01 28.41
C PRO A 572 -2.79 -4.35 27.58
N LEU A 573 -3.43 -3.31 28.11
CA LEU A 573 -4.49 -2.59 27.39
C LEU A 573 -3.92 -1.81 26.20
N GLN A 574 -2.82 -1.10 26.41
CA GLN A 574 -2.13 -0.37 25.34
C GLN A 574 -1.66 -1.32 24.24
N LEU A 575 -1.03 -2.43 24.62
CA LEU A 575 -0.56 -3.44 23.67
C LEU A 575 -1.72 -4.06 22.88
N ARG A 576 -2.86 -4.28 23.54
CA ARG A 576 -4.07 -4.76 22.89
C ARG A 576 -4.56 -3.75 21.86
N GLU A 577 -4.82 -2.51 22.28
CA GLU A 577 -5.41 -1.46 21.44
C GLU A 577 -4.55 -1.07 20.24
N THR A 578 -3.23 -1.16 20.36
CA THR A 578 -2.32 -0.70 19.31
C THR A 578 -1.82 -1.79 18.38
N THR A 579 -1.63 -3.03 18.92
CA THR A 579 -0.82 -4.04 18.24
C THR A 579 -1.54 -5.38 18.06
N MET A 580 -2.53 -5.71 18.89
CA MET A 580 -3.16 -7.03 18.87
C MET A 580 -4.61 -7.03 18.40
N ASP A 581 -5.37 -5.96 18.64
CA ASP A 581 -6.78 -5.88 18.21
C ASP A 581 -6.84 -5.80 16.68
N PRO A 582 -7.56 -6.72 16.01
CA PRO A 582 -7.70 -6.74 14.56
C PRO A 582 -8.19 -5.43 13.92
N ASN A 583 -8.94 -4.61 14.68
CA ASN A 583 -9.52 -3.37 14.16
C ASN A 583 -8.57 -2.17 14.22
N THR A 584 -7.53 -2.22 15.05
CA THR A 584 -6.68 -1.05 15.34
C THR A 584 -5.19 -1.31 15.09
N ARG A 585 -4.79 -2.58 15.09
CA ARG A 585 -3.38 -2.97 14.87
C ARG A 585 -2.92 -2.71 13.44
N ARG A 586 -1.60 -2.58 13.30
CA ARG A 586 -0.92 -2.54 12.00
C ARG A 586 -0.07 -3.80 11.83
N LEU A 587 -0.35 -4.57 10.79
CA LEU A 587 0.41 -5.75 10.37
C LEU A 587 0.93 -5.54 8.96
N VAL A 588 2.21 -5.80 8.74
CA VAL A 588 2.82 -5.84 7.41
C VAL A 588 2.96 -7.30 7.02
N GLN A 589 2.35 -7.70 5.91
CA GLN A 589 2.46 -9.06 5.38
C GLN A 589 3.85 -9.26 4.79
N LEU A 590 4.48 -10.38 5.09
CA LEU A 590 5.74 -10.77 4.48
C LEU A 590 5.44 -11.35 3.10
N THR A 591 5.89 -10.68 2.03
CA THR A 591 5.68 -11.08 0.64
C THR A 591 7.00 -11.36 -0.07
N LEU A 592 6.95 -12.12 -1.14
CA LEU A 592 8.09 -12.47 -2.01
C LEU A 592 7.79 -12.03 -3.45
N GLU A 593 7.65 -10.72 -3.67
CA GLU A 593 7.37 -10.17 -5.01
C GLU A 593 8.54 -10.35 -5.98
N ASP A 594 9.77 -10.17 -5.50
CA ASP A 594 11.01 -10.50 -6.22
C ASP A 594 11.80 -11.52 -5.39
N ALA A 595 11.53 -12.81 -5.66
CA ALA A 595 12.17 -13.89 -4.91
C ALA A 595 13.69 -13.89 -5.06
N THR A 596 14.22 -13.52 -6.23
CA THR A 596 15.67 -13.52 -6.50
C THR A 596 16.33 -12.35 -5.79
N GLY A 597 15.83 -11.12 -5.94
CA GLY A 597 16.35 -9.94 -5.27
C GLY A 597 16.22 -10.03 -3.74
N THR A 598 15.10 -10.57 -3.24
CA THR A 598 14.93 -10.80 -1.79
C THR A 598 15.99 -11.77 -1.25
N LEU A 599 16.25 -12.90 -1.95
CA LEU A 599 17.25 -13.86 -1.52
C LEU A 599 18.66 -13.27 -1.57
N GLU A 600 19.00 -12.45 -2.58
CA GLU A 600 20.29 -11.77 -2.69
C GLU A 600 20.53 -10.79 -1.54
N ILE A 601 19.52 -9.99 -1.21
CA ILE A 601 19.59 -9.02 -0.09
C ILE A 601 19.71 -9.77 1.23
N MET A 602 18.91 -10.80 1.47
CA MET A 602 18.96 -11.59 2.69
C MET A 602 20.31 -12.31 2.83
N ASP A 603 20.84 -12.82 1.72
CA ASP A 603 22.19 -13.44 1.70
C ASP A 603 23.28 -12.40 2.04
N MET A 604 23.21 -11.21 1.43
CA MET A 604 24.12 -10.11 1.75
C MET A 604 24.04 -9.73 3.23
N LEU A 605 22.85 -9.65 3.80
CA LEU A 605 22.63 -9.26 5.19
C LEU A 605 23.06 -10.33 6.20
N LEU A 606 22.83 -11.62 5.92
CA LEU A 606 22.90 -12.69 6.92
C LEU A 606 24.02 -13.72 6.71
N ALA A 607 24.53 -13.88 5.48
CA ALA A 607 25.60 -14.84 5.21
C ALA A 607 26.94 -14.36 5.80
N LYS A 608 27.63 -15.24 6.53
CA LYS A 608 28.92 -14.94 7.16
C LYS A 608 29.97 -14.50 6.13
N LYS A 609 29.97 -15.13 4.96
CA LYS A 609 30.90 -14.86 3.86
C LYS A 609 30.77 -13.45 3.26
N ARG A 610 29.60 -12.81 3.41
CA ARG A 610 29.28 -11.51 2.82
C ARG A 610 29.60 -10.30 3.73
N ALA A 611 30.44 -10.49 4.74
CA ALA A 611 30.80 -9.39 5.66
C ALA A 611 31.47 -8.20 4.95
N GLY A 612 32.29 -8.44 3.92
CA GLY A 612 32.90 -7.41 3.08
C GLY A 612 31.87 -6.61 2.28
N ASP A 613 30.88 -7.32 1.70
CA ASP A 613 29.82 -6.70 0.91
C ASP A 613 28.92 -5.81 1.79
N ARG A 614 28.58 -6.28 3.00
CA ARG A 614 27.85 -5.46 4.00
C ARG A 614 28.61 -4.19 4.36
N LYS A 615 29.93 -4.29 4.56
CA LYS A 615 30.77 -3.12 4.84
C LYS A 615 30.71 -2.13 3.70
N SER A 616 30.93 -2.57 2.46
CA SER A 616 30.87 -1.72 1.26
C SER A 616 29.46 -1.11 1.07
N TRP A 617 28.41 -1.88 1.34
CA TRP A 617 27.03 -1.39 1.28
C TRP A 617 26.76 -0.31 2.34
N LEU A 618 27.23 -0.52 3.58
CA LEU A 618 27.12 0.48 4.64
C LEU A 618 27.95 1.74 4.34
N GLU A 619 29.15 1.59 3.79
CA GLU A 619 29.99 2.73 3.40
C GLU A 619 29.35 3.54 2.25
N SER A 620 28.65 2.90 1.34
CA SER A 620 28.00 3.55 0.20
C SER A 620 26.60 4.14 0.50
N LYS A 621 25.86 3.54 1.44
CA LYS A 621 24.46 3.88 1.74
C LYS A 621 24.19 4.21 3.21
N GLY A 622 25.17 4.11 4.08
CA GLY A 622 24.98 4.32 5.52
C GLY A 622 24.58 5.74 5.90
N ASN A 623 24.88 6.72 5.04
CA ASN A 623 24.43 8.11 5.18
C ASN A 623 22.91 8.28 4.92
N LEU A 624 22.25 7.27 4.35
CA LEU A 624 20.80 7.25 4.13
C LEU A 624 20.04 6.58 5.28
N ALA A 625 20.76 5.96 6.22
CA ALA A 625 20.16 5.31 7.38
C ALA A 625 19.73 6.35 8.42
N GLU A 626 18.50 6.23 8.92
CA GLU A 626 18.10 6.92 10.14
C GLU A 626 18.78 6.25 11.33
N VAL A 627 19.68 6.97 11.99
CA VAL A 627 20.25 6.51 13.24
C VAL A 627 19.21 6.77 14.34
N LEU A 628 18.51 5.73 14.75
CA LEU A 628 17.70 5.75 15.96
C LEU A 628 18.67 5.86 17.16
N VAL A 629 18.86 7.04 17.68
CA VAL A 629 19.66 7.32 18.89
C VAL A 629 18.78 7.16 20.12
#